data_3ac1190012b053d9c40ee68b7cfa4673
#
_entry.id   3ac1190012b053d9c40ee68b7cfa4673
#
_cell.length_a   1.000
_cell.length_b   1.000
_cell.length_c   1.000
_cell.angle_alpha   90.00
_cell.angle_beta   90.00
_cell.angle_gamma   90.00
#
_symmetry.space_group_name_H-M   'P 1'
#
loop_
_entity.id
_entity.type
_entity.pdbx_description
1 polymer ?
#
loop_
_entity_poly.entity_id
_entity_poly.type
_entity_poly.pdbx_seq_one_letter_code
_entity_poly.pdbx_strand_id
1 'polypeptide(L)'
;MRKLLVFLLGIMVMATMVAGCGGDKKDAKKPAAQKFINIATGGTAGTYFPLGGALADILNKNIPGCNASAQSTGASVANVNLLNQGKVDIAFIQNDIAFYAANGQEMFKGKQVAGLQGLATLYPETVQIVTLKKTGIDSIDDFKGKRIAVGAAGSGTEANARQIMAAYGLTYEDMKVQYLSFGEAASALKDGNVDAAFV
;
A
#
# COMPACT_ATOMS: atom_id res chain seq x y z
N MET A 1 -19.09 -37.87 -63.07
CA MET A 1 -20.24 -36.93 -63.16
C MET A 1 -21.05 -36.83 -61.87
N ARG A 2 -21.14 -37.85 -61.01
CA ARG A 2 -21.96 -37.82 -59.79
C ARG A 2 -21.34 -36.97 -58.61
N LYS A 3 -20.04 -36.76 -58.61
CA LYS A 3 -19.35 -35.97 -57.56
C LYS A 3 -19.32 -34.46 -57.84
N LEU A 4 -19.57 -34.05 -59.06
CA LEU A 4 -19.60 -32.62 -59.47
C LEU A 4 -20.96 -31.97 -59.13
N LEU A 5 -22.04 -32.77 -59.15
CA LEU A 5 -23.40 -32.30 -58.89
C LEU A 5 -23.65 -31.99 -57.39
N VAL A 6 -22.97 -32.71 -56.51
CA VAL A 6 -23.12 -32.50 -55.05
C VAL A 6 -22.38 -31.23 -54.57
N PHE A 7 -21.32 -30.82 -55.30
CA PHE A 7 -20.58 -29.60 -54.98
C PHE A 7 -21.31 -28.31 -55.42
N LEU A 8 -22.11 -28.38 -56.48
CA LEU A 8 -22.90 -27.24 -56.95
C LEU A 8 -24.17 -27.00 -56.12
N LEU A 9 -24.77 -28.06 -55.52
CA LEU A 9 -25.91 -27.90 -54.60
C LEU A 9 -25.52 -27.33 -53.25
N GLY A 10 -24.27 -27.54 -52.78
CA GLY A 10 -23.76 -27.01 -51.52
C GLY A 10 -23.50 -25.49 -51.54
N ILE A 11 -23.20 -24.91 -52.69
CA ILE A 11 -22.92 -23.46 -52.84
C ILE A 11 -24.22 -22.65 -52.98
N MET A 12 -25.33 -23.25 -53.42
CA MET A 12 -26.58 -22.53 -53.63
C MET A 12 -27.43 -22.37 -52.36
N VAL A 13 -27.13 -23.12 -51.27
CA VAL A 13 -27.83 -22.99 -50.00
C VAL A 13 -27.16 -21.95 -49.08
N MET A 14 -25.94 -21.49 -49.39
CA MET A 14 -25.22 -20.50 -48.57
C MET A 14 -25.46 -19.04 -48.97
N ALA A 15 -26.23 -18.80 -50.06
CA ALA A 15 -26.43 -17.43 -50.60
C ALA A 15 -27.75 -16.76 -50.14
N THR A 16 -28.58 -17.37 -49.29
CA THR A 16 -29.90 -16.82 -48.94
C THR A 16 -30.07 -16.36 -47.48
N MET A 17 -29.00 -16.22 -46.73
CA MET A 17 -29.09 -15.73 -45.31
C MET A 17 -28.44 -14.35 -45.09
N VAL A 18 -28.38 -13.47 -46.09
CA VAL A 18 -27.86 -12.11 -45.93
C VAL A 18 -28.90 -11.05 -46.33
N ALA A 19 -30.16 -11.25 -45.99
CA ALA A 19 -31.15 -10.19 -46.17
C ALA A 19 -32.18 -10.25 -45.04
N GLY A 20 -31.87 -9.58 -43.92
CA GLY A 20 -32.84 -9.42 -42.84
C GLY A 20 -32.23 -8.96 -41.55
N CYS A 21 -32.10 -7.69 -41.36
CA CYS A 21 -32.47 -6.86 -40.21
C CYS A 21 -31.64 -5.57 -40.23
N GLY A 22 -32.18 -4.55 -40.89
CA GLY A 22 -31.89 -3.17 -40.54
C GLY A 22 -32.53 -2.88 -39.19
N GLY A 23 -31.82 -3.24 -38.12
CA GLY A 23 -32.11 -2.77 -36.77
C GLY A 23 -31.11 -1.66 -36.41
N ASP A 24 -31.62 -0.51 -36.02
CA ASP A 24 -30.87 0.61 -35.51
C ASP A 24 -29.75 0.10 -34.58
N LYS A 25 -28.52 0.23 -35.08
CA LYS A 25 -27.35 0.12 -34.17
C LYS A 25 -27.42 1.32 -33.24
N LYS A 26 -28.14 1.16 -32.12
CA LYS A 26 -27.82 1.94 -30.93
C LYS A 26 -26.33 1.74 -30.70
N ASP A 27 -25.59 2.83 -30.85
CA ASP A 27 -24.16 2.84 -30.50
C ASP A 27 -23.99 2.21 -29.12
N ALA A 28 -23.66 0.95 -29.11
CA ALA A 28 -23.22 0.28 -27.87
C ALA A 28 -21.92 0.98 -27.50
N LYS A 29 -22.01 1.93 -26.57
CA LYS A 29 -20.88 2.61 -25.95
C LYS A 29 -19.89 1.53 -25.59
N LYS A 30 -18.75 1.47 -26.32
CA LYS A 30 -17.66 0.55 -26.03
C LYS A 30 -17.39 0.64 -24.53
N PRO A 31 -17.37 -0.46 -23.77
CA PRO A 31 -17.10 -0.37 -22.35
C PRO A 31 -15.82 0.43 -22.14
N ALA A 32 -15.86 1.47 -21.32
CA ALA A 32 -14.67 2.24 -21.00
C ALA A 32 -13.61 1.26 -20.49
N ALA A 33 -12.39 1.35 -20.99
CA ALA A 33 -11.30 0.52 -20.52
C ALA A 33 -11.19 0.67 -19.00
N GLN A 34 -11.27 -0.45 -18.28
CA GLN A 34 -11.22 -0.44 -16.81
C GLN A 34 -9.82 0.00 -16.37
N LYS A 35 -9.75 1.03 -15.53
CA LYS A 35 -8.50 1.56 -14.99
C LYS A 35 -8.35 1.10 -13.54
N PHE A 36 -7.41 0.20 -13.31
CA PHE A 36 -7.06 -0.24 -11.95
C PHE A 36 -6.16 0.81 -11.29
N ILE A 37 -6.43 1.11 -10.02
CA ILE A 37 -5.62 2.00 -9.18
C ILE A 37 -5.33 1.29 -7.87
N ASN A 38 -4.07 0.96 -7.65
CA ASN A 38 -3.60 0.30 -6.44
C ASN A 38 -3.08 1.34 -5.45
N ILE A 39 -3.62 1.36 -4.23
CA ILE A 39 -3.29 2.33 -3.19
C ILE A 39 -2.56 1.60 -2.06
N ALA A 40 -1.26 1.83 -1.92
CA ALA A 40 -0.48 1.27 -0.82
C ALA A 40 -0.74 2.04 0.48
N THR A 41 -0.98 1.32 1.57
CA THR A 41 -1.35 1.90 2.86
C THR A 41 -0.37 1.47 3.98
N GLY A 42 -0.82 0.76 4.98
CA GLY A 42 -0.06 0.22 6.09
C GLY A 42 -0.78 -0.98 6.69
N GLY A 43 -0.48 -1.32 7.92
CA GLY A 43 -1.21 -2.36 8.65
C GLY A 43 -2.69 -1.98 8.82
N THR A 44 -3.57 -2.97 8.82
CA THR A 44 -5.04 -2.77 8.83
C THR A 44 -5.58 -2.08 10.09
N ALA A 45 -4.84 -2.13 11.20
CA ALA A 45 -5.17 -1.43 12.45
C ALA A 45 -4.67 0.03 12.49
N GLY A 46 -3.89 0.48 11.49
CA GLY A 46 -3.38 1.85 11.40
C GLY A 46 -4.31 2.75 10.59
N THR A 47 -4.05 4.06 10.66
CA THR A 47 -4.87 5.11 10.01
C THR A 47 -4.80 5.06 8.48
N TYR A 48 -3.68 4.65 7.89
CA TYR A 48 -3.51 4.60 6.43
C TYR A 48 -4.53 3.69 5.74
N PHE A 49 -4.81 2.51 6.30
CA PHE A 49 -5.67 1.54 5.65
C PHE A 49 -7.12 2.02 5.48
N PRO A 50 -7.83 2.50 6.52
CA PRO A 50 -9.18 3.04 6.36
C PRO A 50 -9.22 4.30 5.48
N LEU A 51 -8.22 5.18 5.54
CA LEU A 51 -8.14 6.34 4.64
C LEU A 51 -7.92 5.92 3.19
N GLY A 52 -7.08 4.92 2.94
CA GLY A 52 -6.89 4.35 1.60
C GLY A 52 -8.16 3.71 1.05
N GLY A 53 -8.93 3.03 1.90
CA GLY A 53 -10.26 2.51 1.56
C GLY A 53 -11.22 3.61 1.17
N ALA A 54 -11.31 4.67 1.97
CA ALA A 54 -12.15 5.84 1.67
C ALA A 54 -11.74 6.53 0.35
N LEU A 55 -10.43 6.67 0.09
CA LEU A 55 -9.92 7.21 -1.16
C LEU A 55 -10.32 6.32 -2.35
N ALA A 56 -10.16 5.00 -2.22
CA ALA A 56 -10.57 4.04 -3.24
C ALA A 56 -12.07 4.17 -3.57
N ASP A 57 -12.91 4.28 -2.55
CA ASP A 57 -14.35 4.49 -2.70
C ASP A 57 -14.68 5.80 -3.44
N ILE A 58 -13.99 6.90 -3.12
CA ILE A 58 -14.17 8.19 -3.79
C ILE A 58 -13.78 8.07 -5.27
N LEU A 59 -12.64 7.45 -5.58
CA LEU A 59 -12.19 7.26 -6.97
C LEU A 59 -13.18 6.39 -7.76
N ASN A 60 -13.63 5.28 -7.17
CA ASN A 60 -14.57 4.36 -7.82
C ASN A 60 -15.94 5.01 -8.08
N LYS A 61 -16.41 5.86 -7.19
CA LYS A 61 -17.70 6.55 -7.34
C LYS A 61 -17.66 7.69 -8.36
N ASN A 62 -16.53 8.39 -8.49
CA ASN A 62 -16.47 9.64 -9.25
C ASN A 62 -15.75 9.51 -10.59
N ILE A 63 -14.99 8.44 -10.84
CA ILE A 63 -14.25 8.23 -12.08
C ILE A 63 -14.84 7.04 -12.83
N PRO A 64 -15.53 7.24 -13.98
CA PRO A 64 -16.10 6.16 -14.75
C PRO A 64 -15.02 5.14 -15.21
N GLY A 65 -15.27 3.85 -14.96
CA GLY A 65 -14.33 2.77 -15.30
C GLY A 65 -13.13 2.63 -14.35
N CYS A 66 -13.07 3.39 -13.26
CA CYS A 66 -12.07 3.22 -12.22
C CYS A 66 -12.38 1.97 -11.35
N ASN A 67 -11.31 1.25 -10.99
CA ASN A 67 -11.33 0.16 -10.02
C ASN A 67 -10.13 0.36 -9.08
N ALA A 68 -10.31 1.22 -8.08
CA ALA A 68 -9.32 1.51 -7.05
C ALA A 68 -9.48 0.56 -5.86
N SER A 69 -8.35 0.17 -5.27
CA SER A 69 -8.32 -0.68 -4.07
C SER A 69 -7.19 -0.30 -3.13
N ALA A 70 -7.46 -0.34 -1.82
CA ALA A 70 -6.44 -0.17 -0.78
C ALA A 70 -5.74 -1.50 -0.50
N GLN A 71 -4.42 -1.45 -0.40
CA GLN A 71 -3.57 -2.60 -0.10
C GLN A 71 -2.87 -2.41 1.25
N SER A 72 -2.96 -3.40 2.12
CA SER A 72 -2.16 -3.43 3.35
C SER A 72 -0.69 -3.70 3.01
N THR A 73 0.22 -2.95 3.61
CA THR A 73 1.67 -3.01 3.34
C THR A 73 2.47 -2.83 4.63
N GLY A 74 3.81 -2.85 4.51
CA GLY A 74 4.73 -2.45 5.57
C GLY A 74 4.81 -0.93 5.81
N ALA A 75 3.93 -0.13 5.21
CA ALA A 75 3.86 1.33 5.28
C ALA A 75 5.02 2.07 4.56
N SER A 76 5.46 3.21 5.06
CA SER A 76 6.10 4.30 4.29
C SER A 76 7.30 3.89 3.45
N VAL A 77 8.30 3.19 3.99
CA VAL A 77 9.50 2.78 3.23
C VAL A 77 9.15 1.70 2.20
N ALA A 78 8.30 0.74 2.60
CA ALA A 78 7.80 -0.29 1.68
C ALA A 78 6.98 0.35 0.55
N ASN A 79 6.16 1.35 0.86
CA ASN A 79 5.30 2.06 -0.10
C ASN A 79 6.11 2.84 -1.13
N VAL A 80 7.17 3.54 -0.72
CA VAL A 80 8.12 4.20 -1.64
C VAL A 80 8.71 3.18 -2.61
N ASN A 81 9.13 2.02 -2.10
CA ASN A 81 9.71 0.97 -2.94
C ASN A 81 8.66 0.39 -3.93
N LEU A 82 7.40 0.22 -3.51
CA LEU A 82 6.32 -0.25 -4.39
C LEU A 82 6.01 0.77 -5.49
N LEU A 83 5.95 2.08 -5.17
CA LEU A 83 5.81 3.14 -6.16
C LEU A 83 6.97 3.15 -7.16
N ASN A 84 8.20 3.10 -6.68
CA ASN A 84 9.39 3.10 -7.53
C ASN A 84 9.46 1.88 -8.48
N GLN A 85 8.85 0.76 -8.08
CA GLN A 85 8.74 -0.46 -8.90
C GLN A 85 7.50 -0.45 -9.82
N GLY A 86 6.67 0.59 -9.79
CA GLY A 86 5.42 0.65 -10.54
C GLY A 86 4.38 -0.39 -10.13
N LYS A 87 4.46 -0.90 -8.90
CA LYS A 87 3.53 -1.92 -8.38
C LYS A 87 2.25 -1.32 -7.78
N VAL A 88 2.29 -0.05 -7.44
CA VAL A 88 1.16 0.74 -6.96
C VAL A 88 1.16 2.12 -7.61
N ASP A 89 0.00 2.76 -7.65
CA ASP A 89 -0.21 4.04 -8.31
C ASP A 89 -0.21 5.21 -7.31
N ILE A 90 -0.71 4.96 -6.11
CA ILE A 90 -0.82 5.93 -5.01
C ILE A 90 -0.31 5.26 -3.74
N ALA A 91 0.28 6.04 -2.84
CA ALA A 91 0.75 5.51 -1.56
C ALA A 91 0.63 6.54 -0.43
N PHE A 92 0.33 6.06 0.76
CA PHE A 92 0.44 6.81 2.00
C PHE A 92 1.86 6.71 2.52
N ILE A 93 2.50 7.85 2.77
CA ILE A 93 3.91 7.93 3.13
C ILE A 93 4.10 9.07 4.12
N GLN A 94 4.86 8.85 5.19
CA GLN A 94 5.33 9.92 6.07
C GLN A 94 6.17 10.93 5.29
N ASN A 95 6.05 12.20 5.61
CA ASN A 95 6.73 13.28 4.90
C ASN A 95 8.27 13.21 5.01
N ASP A 96 8.81 12.78 6.15
CA ASP A 96 10.24 12.55 6.35
C ASP A 96 10.76 11.41 5.45
N ILE A 97 10.03 10.30 5.37
CA ILE A 97 10.37 9.16 4.50
C ILE A 97 10.31 9.58 3.02
N ALA A 98 9.29 10.36 2.63
CA ALA A 98 9.20 10.91 1.28
C ALA A 98 10.39 11.84 0.97
N PHE A 99 10.78 12.68 1.94
CA PHE A 99 11.96 13.54 1.82
C PHE A 99 13.25 12.74 1.66
N TYR A 100 13.48 11.71 2.49
CA TYR A 100 14.67 10.85 2.40
C TYR A 100 14.73 10.13 1.06
N ALA A 101 13.60 9.64 0.57
CA ALA A 101 13.52 8.96 -0.71
C ALA A 101 13.86 9.90 -1.88
N ALA A 102 13.24 11.09 -1.90
CA ALA A 102 13.45 12.08 -2.95
C ALA A 102 14.90 12.63 -3.00
N ASN A 103 15.60 12.63 -1.86
CA ASN A 103 16.97 13.14 -1.75
C ASN A 103 18.05 12.04 -1.67
N GLY A 104 17.67 10.76 -1.68
CA GLY A 104 18.63 9.65 -1.56
C GLY A 104 19.34 9.63 -0.22
N GLN A 105 18.62 9.93 0.87
CA GLN A 105 19.16 10.02 2.23
C GLN A 105 18.72 8.82 3.09
N GLU A 106 19.33 8.65 4.25
CA GLU A 106 19.04 7.62 5.23
C GLU A 106 18.93 6.22 4.59
N MET A 107 17.82 5.52 4.74
CA MET A 107 17.57 4.20 4.17
C MET A 107 17.55 4.18 2.62
N PHE A 108 17.51 5.34 1.99
CA PHE A 108 17.58 5.50 0.52
C PHE A 108 18.94 5.99 0.03
N LYS A 109 19.98 5.99 0.86
CA LYS A 109 21.34 6.40 0.47
C LYS A 109 21.82 5.61 -0.75
N GLY A 110 22.16 6.33 -1.83
CA GLY A 110 22.54 5.74 -3.12
C GLY A 110 21.37 5.14 -3.93
N LYS A 111 20.12 5.36 -3.50
CA LYS A 111 18.90 4.86 -4.16
C LYS A 111 17.83 5.96 -4.19
N GLN A 112 18.18 7.13 -4.69
CA GLN A 112 17.23 8.24 -4.84
C GLN A 112 16.05 7.82 -5.70
N VAL A 113 14.83 8.14 -5.25
CA VAL A 113 13.59 7.90 -5.99
C VAL A 113 13.21 9.19 -6.71
N ALA A 114 13.67 9.32 -7.95
CA ALA A 114 13.31 10.44 -8.80
C ALA A 114 11.85 10.32 -9.25
N GLY A 115 11.12 11.43 -9.29
CA GLY A 115 9.74 11.47 -9.78
C GLY A 115 8.67 11.17 -8.74
N LEU A 116 9.02 11.02 -7.46
CA LEU A 116 8.05 10.99 -6.38
C LEU A 116 7.32 12.34 -6.31
N GLN A 117 5.98 12.34 -6.36
CA GLN A 117 5.15 13.54 -6.33
C GLN A 117 4.17 13.49 -5.17
N GLY A 118 4.08 14.60 -4.41
CA GLY A 118 3.08 14.77 -3.38
C GLY A 118 1.73 15.15 -3.99
N LEU A 119 0.66 14.45 -3.60
CA LEU A 119 -0.71 14.75 -4.00
C LEU A 119 -1.42 15.61 -2.95
N ALA A 120 -1.29 15.25 -1.68
CA ALA A 120 -1.91 15.95 -0.56
C ALA A 120 -1.19 15.61 0.76
N THR A 121 -1.30 16.52 1.73
CA THR A 121 -1.00 16.26 3.14
C THR A 121 -2.31 16.08 3.88
N LEU A 122 -2.47 14.99 4.63
CA LEU A 122 -3.75 14.60 5.22
C LEU A 122 -3.86 14.94 6.71
N TYR A 123 -2.86 14.59 7.50
CA TYR A 123 -2.86 14.81 8.95
C TYR A 123 -1.42 14.78 9.51
N PRO A 124 -1.17 15.38 10.70
CA PRO A 124 0.11 15.25 11.39
C PRO A 124 0.25 13.84 11.99
N GLU A 125 1.40 13.21 11.80
CA GLU A 125 1.75 11.95 12.44
C GLU A 125 2.66 12.22 13.65
N THR A 126 2.14 12.01 14.84
CA THR A 126 2.89 12.18 16.09
C THR A 126 3.42 10.84 16.52
N VAL A 127 4.74 10.71 16.67
CA VAL A 127 5.35 9.50 17.25
C VAL A 127 4.88 9.35 18.69
N GLN A 128 4.33 8.20 19.00
CA GLN A 128 3.91 7.85 20.36
C GLN A 128 4.66 6.61 20.82
N ILE A 129 5.05 6.62 22.09
CA ILE A 129 5.66 5.45 22.73
C ILE A 129 4.75 5.02 23.87
N VAL A 130 4.27 3.79 23.79
CA VAL A 130 3.31 3.23 24.73
C VAL A 130 3.97 2.12 25.53
N THR A 131 3.83 2.17 26.85
CA THR A 131 4.27 1.15 27.78
C THR A 131 3.23 0.90 28.87
N LEU A 132 3.34 -0.19 29.60
CA LEU A 132 2.51 -0.49 30.76
C LEU A 132 3.28 -0.15 32.03
N LYS A 133 2.61 0.40 33.05
CA LYS A 133 3.24 0.77 34.33
C LYS A 133 4.08 -0.36 34.99
N LYS A 134 3.63 -1.62 34.80
CA LYS A 134 4.35 -2.80 35.34
C LYS A 134 5.72 -3.05 34.72
N THR A 135 6.05 -2.41 33.59
CA THR A 135 7.34 -2.62 32.89
C THR A 135 8.48 -1.83 33.50
N GLY A 136 8.16 -0.78 34.31
CA GLY A 136 9.13 0.11 34.92
C GLY A 136 9.90 0.95 33.89
N ILE A 137 9.26 1.26 32.74
CA ILE A 137 9.80 2.13 31.68
C ILE A 137 9.17 3.51 31.87
N ASP A 138 9.98 4.50 32.25
CA ASP A 138 9.59 5.89 32.40
C ASP A 138 10.28 6.80 31.35
N SER A 139 11.36 6.32 30.76
CA SER A 139 12.16 7.04 29.75
C SER A 139 12.71 6.10 28.67
N ILE A 140 13.29 6.65 27.61
CA ILE A 140 13.95 5.88 26.55
C ILE A 140 15.23 5.19 27.08
N ASP A 141 15.89 5.78 28.05
CA ASP A 141 17.09 5.18 28.67
C ASP A 141 16.80 3.81 29.32
N ASP A 142 15.55 3.59 29.75
CA ASP A 142 15.10 2.34 30.36
C ASP A 142 14.90 1.20 29.34
N PHE A 143 15.10 1.46 28.04
CA PHE A 143 14.90 0.46 26.97
C PHE A 143 15.99 -0.61 26.93
N LYS A 144 17.14 -0.38 27.57
CA LYS A 144 18.23 -1.37 27.62
C LYS A 144 17.75 -2.73 28.14
N GLY A 145 17.95 -3.77 27.34
CA GLY A 145 17.55 -5.13 27.66
C GLY A 145 16.06 -5.43 27.55
N LYS A 146 15.21 -4.41 27.30
CA LYS A 146 13.75 -4.56 27.18
C LYS A 146 13.36 -5.07 25.79
N ARG A 147 12.12 -5.55 25.67
CA ARG A 147 11.49 -5.99 24.41
C ARG A 147 10.69 -4.82 23.83
N ILE A 148 11.13 -4.29 22.73
CA ILE A 148 10.58 -3.07 22.13
C ILE A 148 9.99 -3.37 20.75
N ALA A 149 8.70 -3.12 20.56
CA ALA A 149 8.07 -3.11 19.25
C ALA A 149 8.38 -1.77 18.57
N VAL A 150 9.15 -1.80 17.50
CA VAL A 150 9.67 -0.59 16.81
C VAL A 150 8.84 -0.18 15.59
N GLY A 151 7.70 -0.82 15.36
CA GLY A 151 6.91 -0.68 14.15
C GLY A 151 7.15 -1.83 13.17
N ALA A 152 6.33 -1.92 12.14
CA ALA A 152 6.46 -2.96 11.11
C ALA A 152 7.76 -2.79 10.32
N ALA A 153 8.31 -3.90 9.84
CA ALA A 153 9.48 -3.86 8.96
C ALA A 153 9.18 -3.03 7.69
N GLY A 154 10.01 -2.02 7.42
CA GLY A 154 9.81 -1.10 6.30
C GLY A 154 8.79 0.00 6.55
N SER A 155 8.38 0.24 7.80
CA SER A 155 7.54 1.37 8.18
C SER A 155 8.36 2.63 8.44
N GLY A 156 7.72 3.79 8.35
CA GLY A 156 8.30 5.05 8.82
C GLY A 156 8.43 5.07 10.34
N THR A 157 7.51 4.43 11.06
CA THR A 157 7.58 4.26 12.53
C THR A 157 8.88 3.58 12.94
N GLU A 158 9.30 2.53 12.24
CA GLU A 158 10.58 1.85 12.51
C GLU A 158 11.78 2.77 12.25
N ALA A 159 11.73 3.55 11.16
CA ALA A 159 12.77 4.54 10.87
C ALA A 159 12.86 5.60 11.96
N ASN A 160 11.73 6.13 12.43
CA ASN A 160 11.69 7.09 13.53
C ASN A 160 12.16 6.47 14.85
N ALA A 161 11.77 5.24 15.15
CA ALA A 161 12.25 4.52 16.35
C ALA A 161 13.77 4.45 16.35
N ARG A 162 14.39 4.06 15.24
CA ARG A 162 15.85 3.98 15.10
C ARG A 162 16.53 5.33 15.30
N GLN A 163 15.98 6.39 14.71
CA GLN A 163 16.52 7.75 14.84
C GLN A 163 16.40 8.27 16.26
N ILE A 164 15.27 8.02 16.92
CA ILE A 164 15.07 8.40 18.33
C ILE A 164 16.05 7.64 19.23
N MET A 165 16.19 6.32 19.05
CA MET A 165 17.17 5.54 19.81
C MET A 165 18.60 6.09 19.64
N ALA A 166 18.99 6.37 18.40
CA ALA A 166 20.32 6.93 18.12
C ALA A 166 20.56 8.30 18.80
N ALA A 167 19.52 9.13 18.89
CA ALA A 167 19.59 10.43 19.59
C ALA A 167 19.82 10.27 21.10
N TYR A 168 19.40 9.14 21.68
CA TYR A 168 19.67 8.77 23.09
C TYR A 168 20.92 7.88 23.24
N GLY A 169 21.73 7.73 22.18
CA GLY A 169 22.94 6.92 22.22
C GLY A 169 22.68 5.41 22.33
N LEU A 170 21.46 4.96 21.95
CA LEU A 170 21.06 3.58 21.94
C LEU A 170 21.06 3.01 20.53
N THR A 171 21.29 1.73 20.42
CA THR A 171 21.17 0.96 19.18
C THR A 171 20.21 -0.22 19.38
N TYR A 172 19.83 -0.89 18.32
CA TYR A 172 19.00 -2.08 18.40
C TYR A 172 19.71 -3.27 19.06
N GLU A 173 21.03 -3.21 19.23
CA GLU A 173 21.81 -4.22 19.97
C GLU A 173 21.61 -4.09 21.50
N ASP A 174 21.22 -2.92 21.97
CA ASP A 174 20.99 -2.66 23.41
C ASP A 174 19.65 -3.24 23.91
N MET A 175 18.78 -3.72 23.02
CA MET A 175 17.42 -4.15 23.34
C MET A 175 16.96 -5.34 22.49
N LYS A 176 15.80 -5.92 22.83
CA LYS A 176 15.17 -7.01 22.08
C LYS A 176 14.12 -6.44 21.15
N VAL A 177 14.52 -6.07 19.92
CA VAL A 177 13.65 -5.43 18.93
C VAL A 177 12.66 -6.43 18.35
N GLN A 178 11.41 -5.98 18.19
CA GLN A 178 10.36 -6.70 17.48
C GLN A 178 9.73 -5.81 16.41
N TYR A 179 9.63 -6.32 15.20
CA TYR A 179 9.03 -5.62 14.06
C TYR A 179 7.56 -6.02 13.97
N LEU A 180 6.68 -5.23 14.56
CA LEU A 180 5.26 -5.49 14.66
C LEU A 180 4.44 -4.35 14.08
N SER A 181 3.36 -4.67 13.39
CA SER A 181 2.33 -3.68 13.05
C SER A 181 1.64 -3.16 14.32
N PHE A 182 0.91 -2.05 14.23
CA PHE A 182 0.26 -1.46 15.40
C PHE A 182 -0.71 -2.42 16.10
N GLY A 183 -1.47 -3.21 15.35
CA GLY A 183 -2.38 -4.20 15.93
C GLY A 183 -1.65 -5.34 16.63
N GLU A 184 -0.56 -5.83 16.04
CA GLU A 184 0.29 -6.85 16.68
C GLU A 184 1.00 -6.30 17.90
N ALA A 185 1.52 -5.07 17.85
CA ALA A 185 2.17 -4.41 18.98
C ALA A 185 1.22 -4.20 20.16
N ALA A 186 -0.03 -3.76 19.88
CA ALA A 186 -1.06 -3.61 20.90
C ALA A 186 -1.38 -4.95 21.59
N SER A 187 -1.52 -6.02 20.82
CA SER A 187 -1.73 -7.38 21.36
C SER A 187 -0.52 -7.84 22.17
N ALA A 188 0.70 -7.66 21.65
CA ALA A 188 1.93 -8.05 22.31
C ALA A 188 2.16 -7.29 23.63
N LEU A 189 1.81 -6.00 23.71
CA LEU A 189 1.83 -5.23 24.97
C LEU A 189 0.84 -5.78 25.98
N LYS A 190 -0.40 -6.02 25.56
CA LYS A 190 -1.47 -6.57 26.41
C LYS A 190 -1.06 -7.92 27.00
N ASP A 191 -0.49 -8.79 26.17
CA ASP A 191 -0.08 -10.14 26.55
C ASP A 191 1.26 -10.17 27.30
N GLY A 192 1.98 -9.04 27.38
CA GLY A 192 3.28 -8.93 28.04
C GLY A 192 4.42 -9.53 27.23
N ASN A 193 4.26 -9.66 25.91
CA ASN A 193 5.30 -10.15 24.98
C ASN A 193 6.28 -9.06 24.58
N VAL A 194 5.89 -7.78 24.68
CA VAL A 194 6.77 -6.60 24.58
C VAL A 194 6.57 -5.69 25.79
N ASP A 195 7.56 -4.86 26.07
CA ASP A 195 7.58 -3.97 27.24
C ASP A 195 7.21 -2.53 26.86
N ALA A 196 7.50 -2.12 25.62
CA ALA A 196 7.06 -0.86 25.03
C ALA A 196 6.84 -1.03 23.52
N ALA A 197 6.11 -0.10 22.92
CA ALA A 197 5.84 -0.05 21.50
C ALA A 197 5.85 1.38 20.95
N PHE A 198 6.46 1.58 19.80
CA PHE A 198 6.28 2.75 18.95
C PHE A 198 5.03 2.60 18.10
N VAL A 199 4.19 3.63 18.11
CA VAL A 199 2.94 3.69 17.35
C VAL A 199 2.73 5.09 16.76
#